data_d3b6b8593ce4674acb98a97369973548
#
_entry.id   d3b6b8593ce4674acb98a97369973548
#
_cell.length_a   1.000
_cell.length_b   1.000
_cell.length_c   1.000
_cell.angle_alpha   90.00
_cell.angle_beta   90.00
_cell.angle_gamma   90.00
#
_symmetry.space_group_name_H-M   'P 1'
#
loop_
_entity.id
_entity.type
_entity.pdbx_description
1 polymer ?
#
loop_
_entity_poly.entity_id
_entity_poly.type
_entity_poly.pdbx_seq_one_letter_code
_entity_poly.pdbx_strand_id
1 'polypeptide(L)'
;GAQLWSGTHHFVDFELPIEEGGAAPNGKVSLAVWIPDVPEGTTVPVIAEFGPYFDEASVETPGIEEPGTWLGTMILEQIVPHGFAFAQVSVMGTGRSNHCMDLMGTAEQLGVDAAVTWLGSQDWSNGNVGMIGKSYDGSTPWQAAMFGNEHLTTIVPISGLIGVMELMWRNGSSEARAPIMHNGVYGSYGIDGDLEDAGNMCPDYLVGPATGGAAWAWGSEAAGDYWGERYFLDRVLENYEGSVYLIQGMHDWNVDPHMAIPTINRLYDADIEAKGLFGQWDHDYPDRPQQMYDRSADGRGREAFPEMVRMDWMQDLLEWFTCLLYTSPSPRDKRQSRMPSSA
;
A
#
# COMPACT_ATOMS: atom_id res chain seq x y z
N GLY A 1 -16.84 12.10 25.03
CA GLY A 1 -15.80 11.11 25.34
C GLY A 1 -14.44 11.77 25.29
N ALA A 2 -13.45 11.26 26.00
CA ALA A 2 -12.07 11.68 25.85
C ALA A 2 -11.62 11.33 24.43
N GLN A 3 -10.91 12.24 23.77
CA GLN A 3 -10.31 11.97 22.50
C GLN A 3 -9.16 10.96 22.72
N LEU A 4 -9.17 9.85 21.97
CA LEU A 4 -8.20 8.77 22.16
C LEU A 4 -6.94 8.94 21.27
N TRP A 5 -6.95 9.91 20.38
CA TRP A 5 -5.87 10.24 19.44
C TRP A 5 -5.92 11.70 19.02
N SER A 6 -4.83 12.17 18.44
CA SER A 6 -4.75 13.47 17.76
C SER A 6 -4.26 13.29 16.33
N GLY A 7 -4.92 13.96 15.37
CA GLY A 7 -4.55 13.98 13.98
C GLY A 7 -3.69 15.20 13.60
N THR A 8 -2.66 15.00 12.79
CA THR A 8 -1.79 16.05 12.25
C THR A 8 -1.46 15.77 10.80
N HIS A 9 -1.23 16.84 10.02
CA HIS A 9 -0.81 16.76 8.63
C HIS A 9 0.67 17.10 8.48
N HIS A 10 1.35 16.38 7.58
CA HIS A 10 2.78 16.55 7.32
C HIS A 10 3.09 16.45 5.83
N PHE A 11 4.21 17.04 5.44
CA PHE A 11 4.86 16.82 4.15
C PHE A 11 6.24 16.20 4.36
N VAL A 12 6.60 15.27 3.48
CA VAL A 12 7.93 14.64 3.47
C VAL A 12 8.59 14.96 2.15
N ASP A 13 9.70 15.69 2.21
CA ASP A 13 10.51 15.99 1.04
C ASP A 13 11.56 14.89 0.83
N PHE A 14 11.82 14.56 -0.43
CA PHE A 14 12.83 13.58 -0.81
C PHE A 14 13.41 13.90 -2.18
N GLU A 15 14.59 13.34 -2.47
CA GLU A 15 15.25 13.53 -3.76
C GLU A 15 14.62 12.64 -4.83
N LEU A 16 14.21 13.27 -5.95
CA LEU A 16 13.82 12.57 -7.17
C LEU A 16 14.98 12.60 -8.16
N PRO A 17 15.59 11.45 -8.49
CA PRO A 17 16.69 11.39 -9.47
C PRO A 17 16.17 11.53 -10.91
N ILE A 18 14.87 11.74 -11.11
CA ILE A 18 14.22 11.75 -12.42
C ILE A 18 14.06 13.21 -12.86
N GLU A 19 14.73 13.57 -13.95
CA GLU A 19 14.47 14.83 -14.68
C GLU A 19 13.33 14.60 -15.67
N GLU A 20 12.10 14.84 -15.27
CA GLU A 20 10.96 14.84 -16.18
C GLU A 20 10.56 16.27 -16.53
N GLY A 21 10.69 16.61 -17.82
CA GLY A 21 10.00 17.75 -18.43
C GLY A 21 10.15 19.13 -17.77
N GLY A 22 11.18 19.36 -16.96
CA GLY A 22 11.36 20.59 -16.20
C GLY A 22 10.63 20.62 -14.85
N ALA A 23 10.13 19.47 -14.38
CA ALA A 23 9.53 19.34 -13.06
C ALA A 23 10.53 19.61 -11.93
N ALA A 24 10.02 19.99 -10.76
CA ALA A 24 10.83 20.26 -9.58
C ALA A 24 11.75 19.07 -9.24
N PRO A 25 13.01 19.30 -8.90
CA PRO A 25 13.98 18.24 -8.65
C PRO A 25 13.71 17.45 -7.36
N ASN A 26 12.75 17.88 -6.54
CA ASN A 26 12.42 17.27 -5.27
C ASN A 26 11.01 16.70 -5.27
N GLY A 27 10.89 15.46 -4.77
CA GLY A 27 9.60 14.86 -4.45
C GLY A 27 9.07 15.37 -3.12
N LYS A 28 7.77 15.47 -3.00
CA LYS A 28 7.06 15.83 -1.77
C LYS A 28 5.83 14.94 -1.64
N VAL A 29 5.74 14.15 -0.58
CA VAL A 29 4.54 13.38 -0.25
C VAL A 29 3.79 14.00 0.91
N SER A 30 2.47 13.98 0.82
CA SER A 30 1.51 14.47 1.79
C SER A 30 0.99 13.31 2.63
N LEU A 31 0.89 13.49 3.95
CA LEU A 31 0.36 12.47 4.84
C LEU A 31 -0.39 13.05 6.04
N ALA A 32 -1.40 12.31 6.48
CA ALA A 32 -2.07 12.50 7.76
C ALA A 32 -1.59 11.46 8.75
N VAL A 33 -1.37 11.84 9.99
CA VAL A 33 -0.95 10.94 11.07
C VAL A 33 -1.88 11.11 12.28
N TRP A 34 -2.37 10.01 12.82
CA TRP A 34 -3.14 9.94 14.06
C TRP A 34 -2.28 9.26 15.12
N ILE A 35 -1.92 10.01 16.15
CA ILE A 35 -1.09 9.53 17.25
C ILE A 35 -2.01 9.24 18.45
N PRO A 36 -1.92 8.03 19.06
CA PRO A 36 -2.73 7.70 20.23
C PRO A 36 -2.38 8.60 21.42
N ASP A 37 -3.35 8.81 22.30
CA ASP A 37 -3.13 9.46 23.59
C ASP A 37 -2.41 8.49 24.53
N VAL A 38 -1.10 8.65 24.64
CA VAL A 38 -0.21 7.82 25.46
C VAL A 38 0.59 8.70 26.43
N PRO A 39 1.10 8.14 27.54
CA PRO A 39 1.94 8.90 28.47
C PRO A 39 3.13 9.57 27.79
N GLU A 40 3.49 10.76 28.25
CA GLU A 40 4.63 11.52 27.75
C GLU A 40 5.91 10.66 27.73
N GLY A 41 6.65 10.71 26.62
CA GLY A 41 7.88 9.93 26.41
C GLY A 41 7.65 8.49 25.96
N THR A 42 6.40 8.06 25.79
CA THR A 42 6.10 6.75 25.19
C THR A 42 6.26 6.82 23.69
N THR A 43 7.02 5.89 23.10
CA THR A 43 7.08 5.68 21.65
C THR A 43 6.13 4.56 21.24
N VAL A 44 5.55 4.71 20.05
CA VAL A 44 4.55 3.77 19.51
C VAL A 44 4.92 3.30 18.11
N PRO A 45 4.58 2.08 17.73
CA PRO A 45 4.72 1.63 16.34
C PRO A 45 3.71 2.32 15.42
N VAL A 46 4.01 2.32 14.13
CA VAL A 46 3.18 2.95 13.11
C VAL A 46 2.55 1.89 12.22
N ILE A 47 1.26 2.04 11.94
CA ILE A 47 0.57 1.34 10.86
C ILE A 47 0.26 2.38 9.79
N ALA A 48 0.57 2.08 8.53
CA ALA A 48 0.43 3.03 7.44
C ALA A 48 -0.32 2.43 6.24
N GLU A 49 -1.21 3.23 5.67
CA GLU A 49 -1.92 2.97 4.42
C GLU A 49 -1.47 4.03 3.39
N PHE A 50 -1.06 3.58 2.20
CA PHE A 50 -0.59 4.42 1.12
C PHE A 50 -1.44 4.21 -0.12
N GLY A 51 -1.89 5.28 -0.74
CA GLY A 51 -2.67 5.16 -1.96
C GLY A 51 -3.19 6.47 -2.53
N PRO A 52 -4.01 6.38 -3.59
CA PRO A 52 -4.60 7.55 -4.25
C PRO A 52 -6.00 7.92 -3.71
N TYR A 53 -6.54 7.21 -2.72
CA TYR A 53 -7.96 7.26 -2.37
C TYR A 53 -8.30 8.23 -1.24
N PHE A 54 -7.34 9.00 -0.75
CA PHE A 54 -7.55 9.88 0.39
C PHE A 54 -8.10 11.22 -0.07
N ASP A 55 -9.14 11.69 0.64
CA ASP A 55 -9.74 12.98 0.36
C ASP A 55 -8.80 14.12 0.84
N GLU A 56 -8.54 15.07 -0.04
CA GLU A 56 -7.79 16.28 0.26
C GLU A 56 -8.31 17.01 1.49
N ALA A 57 -9.62 17.13 1.62
CA ALA A 57 -10.23 17.81 2.75
C ALA A 57 -9.90 17.15 4.08
N SER A 58 -9.78 15.81 4.12
CA SER A 58 -9.43 15.10 5.33
C SER A 58 -7.95 15.23 5.70
N VAL A 59 -7.12 15.59 4.74
CA VAL A 59 -5.66 15.77 4.93
C VAL A 59 -5.30 17.19 5.33
N GLU A 60 -6.12 18.19 4.97
CA GLU A 60 -5.81 19.60 5.17
C GLU A 60 -6.39 20.24 6.43
N THR A 61 -7.45 19.69 6.96
CA THR A 61 -8.19 20.34 8.02
C THR A 61 -7.48 20.18 9.36
N PRO A 62 -7.12 21.25 10.05
CA PRO A 62 -6.66 21.16 11.42
C PRO A 62 -7.71 20.46 12.28
N GLY A 63 -7.31 19.34 12.93
CA GLY A 63 -8.24 18.52 13.67
C GLY A 63 -8.87 17.42 12.82
N ILE A 64 -8.11 16.84 11.89
CA ILE A 64 -8.51 15.66 11.10
C ILE A 64 -9.16 14.63 12.01
N GLU A 65 -10.44 14.38 11.81
CA GLU A 65 -11.21 13.49 12.66
C GLU A 65 -11.34 12.10 12.06
N GLU A 66 -11.31 11.96 10.73
CA GLU A 66 -11.59 10.70 10.04
C GLU A 66 -10.60 10.41 8.90
N PRO A 67 -10.13 9.15 8.79
CA PRO A 67 -9.37 8.68 7.63
C PRO A 67 -10.22 8.64 6.35
N GLY A 68 -9.55 8.70 5.19
CA GLY A 68 -10.18 8.71 3.88
C GLY A 68 -10.76 7.35 3.42
N THR A 69 -10.47 6.25 4.13
CA THR A 69 -10.91 4.89 3.75
C THR A 69 -11.68 4.19 4.88
N TRP A 70 -12.49 3.20 4.51
CA TRP A 70 -13.14 2.34 5.51
C TRP A 70 -12.12 1.60 6.37
N LEU A 71 -11.04 1.08 5.77
CA LEU A 71 -9.98 0.39 6.49
C LEU A 71 -9.30 1.33 7.50
N GLY A 72 -8.97 2.54 7.07
CA GLY A 72 -8.39 3.56 7.93
C GLY A 72 -9.30 3.90 9.12
N THR A 73 -10.60 4.04 8.90
CA THR A 73 -11.57 4.24 9.98
C THR A 73 -11.56 3.08 10.98
N MET A 74 -11.55 1.84 10.47
CA MET A 74 -11.50 0.65 11.34
C MET A 74 -10.19 0.57 12.14
N ILE A 75 -9.06 0.89 11.53
CA ILE A 75 -7.77 0.93 12.23
C ILE A 75 -7.77 2.02 13.29
N LEU A 76 -8.27 3.23 12.95
CA LEU A 76 -8.35 4.33 13.89
C LEU A 76 -9.21 4.00 15.11
N GLU A 77 -10.35 3.36 14.92
CA GLU A 77 -11.28 3.04 15.98
C GLU A 77 -10.88 1.82 16.81
N GLN A 78 -10.32 0.79 16.16
CA GLN A 78 -10.13 -0.52 16.79
C GLN A 78 -8.67 -0.88 17.10
N ILE A 79 -7.69 -0.24 16.47
CA ILE A 79 -6.26 -0.56 16.66
C ILE A 79 -5.51 0.59 17.33
N VAL A 80 -5.70 1.83 16.90
CA VAL A 80 -5.00 2.99 17.48
C VAL A 80 -5.16 3.10 19.00
N PRO A 81 -6.34 2.84 19.61
CA PRO A 81 -6.49 2.87 21.06
C PRO A 81 -5.63 1.85 21.82
N HIS A 82 -5.06 0.88 21.13
CA HIS A 82 -4.13 -0.10 21.72
C HIS A 82 -2.65 0.37 21.66
N GLY A 83 -2.43 1.65 21.34
CA GLY A 83 -1.10 2.25 21.38
C GLY A 83 -0.36 2.26 20.02
N PHE A 84 -1.05 2.18 18.91
CA PHE A 84 -0.48 2.32 17.57
C PHE A 84 -0.74 3.71 17.02
N ALA A 85 0.24 4.32 16.35
CA ALA A 85 -0.03 5.43 15.46
C ALA A 85 -0.54 4.89 14.11
N PHE A 86 -1.39 5.67 13.45
CA PHE A 86 -1.87 5.37 12.11
C PHE A 86 -1.53 6.52 11.16
N ALA A 87 -1.11 6.21 9.94
CA ALA A 87 -0.81 7.19 8.91
C ALA A 87 -1.51 6.83 7.59
N GLN A 88 -2.05 7.84 6.90
CA GLN A 88 -2.45 7.72 5.50
C GLN A 88 -1.58 8.65 4.65
N VAL A 89 -0.98 8.09 3.60
CA VAL A 89 -0.02 8.76 2.74
C VAL A 89 -0.53 8.78 1.31
N SER A 90 -0.74 9.97 0.76
CA SER A 90 -1.10 10.13 -0.65
C SER A 90 0.11 9.83 -1.53
N VAL A 91 -0.04 8.91 -2.48
CA VAL A 91 1.04 8.59 -3.40
C VAL A 91 1.30 9.76 -4.36
N MET A 92 2.47 9.75 -5.00
CA MET A 92 2.89 10.82 -5.91
C MET A 92 1.84 11.10 -6.98
N GLY A 93 1.60 12.38 -7.25
CA GLY A 93 0.60 12.82 -8.22
C GLY A 93 -0.86 12.77 -7.72
N THR A 94 -1.07 12.48 -6.45
CA THR A 94 -2.41 12.44 -5.83
C THR A 94 -2.42 13.24 -4.54
N GLY A 95 -3.60 13.63 -4.09
CA GLY A 95 -3.73 14.44 -2.91
C GLY A 95 -2.92 15.72 -3.02
N ARG A 96 -2.18 16.06 -1.97
CA ARG A 96 -1.23 17.19 -1.96
C ARG A 96 0.22 16.76 -2.19
N SER A 97 0.44 15.52 -2.60
CA SER A 97 1.74 15.07 -3.06
C SER A 97 2.03 15.64 -4.43
N ASN A 98 3.26 16.08 -4.66
CA ASN A 98 3.63 16.68 -5.94
C ASN A 98 3.93 15.64 -7.03
N HIS A 99 4.56 16.06 -8.13
CA HIS A 99 4.83 15.27 -9.32
C HIS A 99 3.55 14.92 -10.09
N CYS A 100 3.52 13.78 -10.77
CA CYS A 100 2.41 13.32 -11.60
C CYS A 100 2.05 11.87 -11.29
N MET A 101 0.82 11.46 -11.56
CA MET A 101 0.38 10.07 -11.46
C MET A 101 1.02 9.25 -12.59
N ASP A 102 1.86 8.30 -12.22
CA ASP A 102 2.55 7.38 -13.14
C ASP A 102 2.22 5.90 -12.91
N LEU A 103 1.22 5.62 -12.13
CA LEU A 103 0.77 4.27 -11.77
C LEU A 103 1.91 3.37 -11.27
N MET A 104 2.33 3.58 -10.04
CA MET A 104 3.32 2.73 -9.35
C MET A 104 4.74 2.77 -9.95
N GLY A 105 5.09 3.83 -10.67
CA GLY A 105 6.42 4.02 -11.23
C GLY A 105 7.45 4.47 -10.20
N THR A 106 8.66 4.75 -10.65
CA THR A 106 9.83 5.03 -9.79
C THR A 106 9.59 6.20 -8.83
N ALA A 107 8.95 7.29 -9.26
CA ALA A 107 8.70 8.44 -8.38
C ALA A 107 7.79 8.06 -7.21
N GLU A 108 6.73 7.31 -7.47
CA GLU A 108 5.84 6.80 -6.43
C GLU A 108 6.58 5.85 -5.48
N GLN A 109 7.34 4.91 -6.02
CA GLN A 109 8.11 3.95 -5.24
C GLN A 109 9.07 4.65 -4.25
N LEU A 110 9.78 5.67 -4.72
CA LEU A 110 10.69 6.47 -3.88
C LEU A 110 9.94 7.28 -2.83
N GLY A 111 8.78 7.85 -3.18
CA GLY A 111 7.92 8.55 -2.24
C GLY A 111 7.40 7.65 -1.12
N VAL A 112 7.03 6.41 -1.47
CA VAL A 112 6.62 5.40 -0.48
C VAL A 112 7.76 5.07 0.48
N ASP A 113 8.97 4.81 -0.03
CA ASP A 113 10.14 4.52 0.80
C ASP A 113 10.52 5.70 1.71
N ALA A 114 10.51 6.92 1.16
CA ALA A 114 10.79 8.13 1.92
C ALA A 114 9.81 8.34 3.08
N ALA A 115 8.52 8.11 2.86
CA ALA A 115 7.52 8.27 3.89
C ALA A 115 7.62 7.17 4.98
N VAL A 116 7.93 5.93 4.62
CA VAL A 116 8.23 4.87 5.60
C VAL A 116 9.42 5.25 6.47
N THR A 117 10.49 5.75 5.88
CA THR A 117 11.68 6.23 6.60
C THR A 117 11.32 7.38 7.53
N TRP A 118 10.54 8.34 7.07
CA TRP A 118 10.11 9.47 7.89
C TRP A 118 9.28 9.00 9.10
N LEU A 119 8.29 8.14 8.88
CA LEU A 119 7.43 7.60 9.94
C LEU A 119 8.22 6.84 11.01
N GLY A 120 9.19 6.03 10.59
CA GLY A 120 10.03 5.27 11.50
C GLY A 120 11.05 6.12 12.28
N SER A 121 11.37 7.32 11.78
CA SER A 121 12.41 8.20 12.35
C SER A 121 11.85 9.27 13.29
N GLN A 122 10.54 9.35 13.49
CA GLN A 122 9.96 10.37 14.36
C GLN A 122 10.23 10.08 15.84
N ASP A 123 10.37 11.13 16.65
CA ASP A 123 10.66 11.01 18.09
C ASP A 123 9.57 10.22 18.86
N TRP A 124 8.35 10.25 18.38
CA TRP A 124 7.22 9.49 18.94
C TRP A 124 7.12 8.06 18.42
N SER A 125 7.87 7.70 17.38
CA SER A 125 7.89 6.37 16.78
C SER A 125 8.87 5.45 17.53
N ASN A 126 8.48 4.17 17.69
CA ASN A 126 9.42 3.16 18.19
C ASN A 126 10.35 2.60 17.10
N GLY A 127 10.28 3.13 15.87
CA GLY A 127 11.09 2.74 14.74
C GLY A 127 10.52 1.62 13.88
N ASN A 128 9.41 1.00 14.28
CA ASN A 128 8.77 -0.08 13.54
C ASN A 128 7.53 0.43 12.78
N VAL A 129 7.51 0.20 11.48
CA VAL A 129 6.39 0.55 10.59
C VAL A 129 5.81 -0.73 10.00
N GLY A 130 4.50 -0.89 10.08
CA GLY A 130 3.73 -1.88 9.35
C GLY A 130 2.91 -1.18 8.26
N MET A 131 2.79 -1.80 7.09
CA MET A 131 1.93 -1.28 6.03
C MET A 131 0.76 -2.21 5.77
N ILE A 132 -0.41 -1.62 5.52
CA ILE A 132 -1.63 -2.35 5.19
C ILE A 132 -2.43 -1.55 4.16
N GLY A 133 -3.15 -2.24 3.30
CA GLY A 133 -4.08 -1.61 2.39
C GLY A 133 -4.68 -2.59 1.40
N LYS A 134 -5.73 -2.17 0.72
CA LYS A 134 -6.45 -3.00 -0.24
C LYS A 134 -6.38 -2.41 -1.64
N SER A 135 -6.31 -3.26 -2.67
CA SER A 135 -6.28 -2.84 -4.07
C SER A 135 -5.00 -2.08 -4.42
N TYR A 136 -5.07 -0.86 -4.89
CA TYR A 136 -3.90 0.00 -5.06
C TYR A 136 -3.10 0.11 -3.76
N ASP A 137 -3.78 0.38 -2.66
CA ASP A 137 -3.17 0.49 -1.33
C ASP A 137 -2.61 -0.86 -0.81
N GLY A 138 -3.03 -1.97 -1.41
CA GLY A 138 -2.44 -3.29 -1.21
C GLY A 138 -1.21 -3.54 -2.08
N SER A 139 -0.96 -2.70 -3.08
CA SER A 139 0.23 -2.77 -3.95
C SER A 139 1.39 -1.94 -3.40
N THR A 140 1.12 -0.85 -2.72
CA THR A 140 2.13 0.02 -2.12
C THR A 140 2.98 -0.68 -1.04
N PRO A 141 2.47 -1.62 -0.23
CA PRO A 141 3.32 -2.42 0.66
C PRO A 141 4.41 -3.22 -0.07
N TRP A 142 4.11 -3.75 -1.26
CA TRP A 142 5.10 -4.43 -2.08
C TRP A 142 6.17 -3.47 -2.62
N GLN A 143 5.76 -2.25 -3.00
CA GLN A 143 6.69 -1.20 -3.40
C GLN A 143 7.65 -0.84 -2.27
N ALA A 144 7.16 -0.66 -1.05
CA ALA A 144 7.99 -0.37 0.11
C ALA A 144 8.95 -1.53 0.43
N ALA A 145 8.45 -2.76 0.40
CA ALA A 145 9.22 -3.94 0.76
C ALA A 145 10.43 -4.16 -0.18
N MET A 146 10.32 -3.80 -1.45
CA MET A 146 11.41 -3.99 -2.41
C MET A 146 12.68 -3.18 -2.12
N PHE A 147 12.60 -2.14 -1.30
CA PHE A 147 13.77 -1.34 -0.90
C PHE A 147 14.53 -1.92 0.29
N GLY A 148 13.94 -2.85 1.03
CA GLY A 148 14.54 -3.36 2.26
C GLY A 148 14.70 -2.29 3.33
N ASN A 149 13.73 -1.37 3.44
CA ASN A 149 13.75 -0.27 4.41
C ASN A 149 13.88 -0.79 5.84
N GLU A 150 14.81 -0.23 6.60
CA GLU A 150 15.11 -0.69 7.96
C GLU A 150 13.96 -0.51 8.97
N HIS A 151 13.00 0.36 8.67
CA HIS A 151 11.83 0.60 9.49
C HIS A 151 10.65 -0.31 9.13
N LEU A 152 10.61 -0.89 7.93
CA LEU A 152 9.50 -1.69 7.46
C LEU A 152 9.55 -3.10 8.03
N THR A 153 8.79 -3.35 9.09
CA THR A 153 8.81 -4.61 9.84
C THR A 153 7.83 -5.64 9.29
N THR A 154 6.67 -5.20 8.81
CA THR A 154 5.65 -6.10 8.26
C THR A 154 4.80 -5.41 7.21
N ILE A 155 4.31 -6.19 6.25
CA ILE A 155 3.33 -5.74 5.27
C ILE A 155 2.10 -6.64 5.26
N VAL A 156 0.92 -6.03 5.07
CA VAL A 156 -0.38 -6.71 4.98
C VAL A 156 -1.07 -6.31 3.68
N PRO A 157 -0.61 -6.80 2.53
CA PRO A 157 -1.24 -6.52 1.24
C PRO A 157 -2.55 -7.29 1.11
N ILE A 158 -3.64 -6.57 0.81
CA ILE A 158 -4.98 -7.12 0.60
C ILE A 158 -5.36 -6.90 -0.86
N SER A 159 -5.56 -7.97 -1.61
CA SER A 159 -5.93 -7.89 -3.04
C SER A 159 -5.08 -6.88 -3.80
N GLY A 160 -3.77 -6.86 -3.54
CA GLY A 160 -2.81 -5.91 -4.11
C GLY A 160 -2.12 -6.46 -5.34
N LEU A 161 -1.67 -5.57 -6.22
CA LEU A 161 -0.85 -5.88 -7.38
C LEU A 161 0.60 -6.11 -6.95
N ILE A 162 1.15 -7.25 -7.32
CA ILE A 162 2.56 -7.59 -7.13
C ILE A 162 3.37 -7.20 -8.36
N GLY A 163 2.67 -7.07 -9.47
CA GLY A 163 3.12 -6.54 -10.73
C GLY A 163 1.92 -6.00 -11.51
N VAL A 164 2.09 -4.84 -12.13
CA VAL A 164 0.99 -4.18 -12.85
C VAL A 164 0.67 -4.90 -14.15
N MET A 165 1.70 -5.39 -14.86
CA MET A 165 1.52 -6.11 -16.11
C MET A 165 0.69 -7.38 -15.94
N GLU A 166 0.89 -8.11 -14.86
CA GLU A 166 0.22 -9.39 -14.57
C GLU A 166 -1.29 -9.25 -14.44
N LEU A 167 -1.77 -8.07 -14.05
CA LEU A 167 -3.19 -7.75 -14.05
C LEU A 167 -3.68 -7.27 -15.42
N MET A 168 -2.91 -6.40 -16.07
CA MET A 168 -3.36 -5.66 -17.25
C MET A 168 -3.20 -6.45 -18.55
N TRP A 169 -2.29 -7.41 -18.57
CA TRP A 169 -1.96 -8.21 -19.76
C TRP A 169 -1.91 -9.68 -19.44
N ARG A 170 -2.67 -10.50 -20.17
CA ARG A 170 -2.69 -11.94 -19.99
C ARG A 170 -2.57 -12.66 -21.31
N ASN A 171 -1.73 -13.67 -21.35
CA ASN A 171 -1.54 -14.52 -22.53
C ASN A 171 -1.29 -13.72 -23.81
N GLY A 172 -0.59 -12.59 -23.71
CA GLY A 172 -0.30 -11.71 -24.85
C GLY A 172 -1.44 -10.79 -25.28
N SER A 173 -2.48 -10.64 -24.45
CA SER A 173 -3.66 -9.85 -24.76
C SER A 173 -3.94 -8.87 -23.62
N SER A 174 -4.32 -7.63 -23.96
CA SER A 174 -4.73 -6.67 -22.92
C SER A 174 -6.09 -7.06 -22.35
N GLU A 175 -6.21 -6.91 -21.06
CA GLU A 175 -7.50 -6.95 -20.37
C GLU A 175 -8.34 -5.74 -20.79
N ALA A 176 -9.64 -5.94 -21.00
CA ALA A 176 -10.56 -4.84 -21.34
C ALA A 176 -10.62 -3.77 -20.24
N ARG A 177 -10.31 -4.14 -19.01
CA ARG A 177 -10.23 -3.24 -17.86
C ARG A 177 -9.04 -2.29 -17.92
N ALA A 178 -7.94 -2.68 -18.56
CA ALA A 178 -6.69 -1.93 -18.54
C ALA A 178 -6.88 -0.45 -18.91
N PRO A 179 -7.43 -0.08 -20.07
CA PRO A 179 -7.64 1.32 -20.40
C PRO A 179 -8.64 2.03 -19.50
N ILE A 180 -9.66 1.32 -18.99
CA ILE A 180 -10.66 1.89 -18.09
C ILE A 180 -10.04 2.20 -16.71
N MET A 181 -9.27 1.28 -16.16
CA MET A 181 -8.62 1.47 -14.86
C MET A 181 -7.55 2.55 -14.93
N HIS A 182 -6.73 2.55 -15.96
CA HIS A 182 -5.68 3.53 -16.11
C HIS A 182 -6.23 4.94 -16.34
N ASN A 183 -7.08 5.12 -17.35
CA ASN A 183 -7.56 6.44 -17.74
C ASN A 183 -8.74 6.92 -16.89
N GLY A 184 -9.71 6.03 -16.66
CA GLY A 184 -10.98 6.42 -16.06
C GLY A 184 -10.95 6.45 -14.54
N VAL A 185 -10.15 5.59 -13.91
CA VAL A 185 -10.09 5.50 -12.45
C VAL A 185 -8.86 6.24 -11.92
N TYR A 186 -7.67 5.71 -12.18
CA TYR A 186 -6.46 6.29 -11.57
C TYR A 186 -6.07 7.63 -12.17
N GLY A 187 -6.35 7.86 -13.44
CA GLY A 187 -6.19 9.17 -14.06
C GLY A 187 -7.01 10.26 -13.39
N SER A 188 -8.24 9.94 -12.92
CA SER A 188 -9.07 10.92 -12.21
C SER A 188 -8.45 11.35 -10.87
N TYR A 189 -7.89 10.43 -10.11
CA TYR A 189 -7.20 10.78 -8.87
C TYR A 189 -6.00 11.70 -9.09
N GLY A 190 -5.25 11.50 -10.17
CA GLY A 190 -4.17 12.41 -10.55
C GLY A 190 -4.65 13.79 -10.98
N ILE A 191 -5.82 13.87 -11.63
CA ILE A 191 -6.42 15.16 -12.05
C ILE A 191 -7.03 15.92 -10.86
N ASP A 192 -7.61 15.21 -9.93
CA ASP A 192 -8.27 15.78 -8.74
C ASP A 192 -7.30 16.13 -7.62
N GLY A 193 -6.00 15.83 -7.77
CA GLY A 193 -4.96 16.19 -6.82
C GLY A 193 -4.70 17.70 -6.73
N ASP A 194 -3.77 18.11 -5.87
CA ASP A 194 -3.40 19.53 -5.71
C ASP A 194 -2.88 20.11 -7.03
N LEU A 195 -3.70 20.94 -7.64
CA LEU A 195 -3.45 21.48 -8.98
C LEU A 195 -2.27 22.44 -9.06
N GLU A 196 -1.71 22.88 -7.93
CA GLU A 196 -0.52 23.74 -7.94
C GLU A 196 0.74 22.95 -8.25
N ASP A 197 0.82 21.70 -7.74
CA ASP A 197 2.02 20.86 -7.82
C ASP A 197 1.82 19.54 -8.57
N ALA A 198 0.62 19.02 -8.59
CA ALA A 198 0.26 17.76 -9.20
C ALA A 198 -0.99 17.93 -10.08
N GLY A 199 -1.70 16.94 -10.39
CA GLY A 199 -2.96 17.06 -11.11
C GLY A 199 -2.86 16.68 -12.57
N ASN A 200 -1.73 16.10 -12.98
CA ASN A 200 -1.52 15.59 -14.31
C ASN A 200 -1.05 14.14 -14.25
N MET A 201 -1.41 13.38 -15.27
CA MET A 201 -0.80 12.08 -15.50
C MET A 201 0.58 12.27 -16.11
N CYS A 202 1.55 11.47 -15.70
CA CYS A 202 2.88 11.49 -16.29
C CYS A 202 2.83 11.15 -17.78
N PRO A 203 3.72 11.74 -18.61
CA PRO A 203 3.72 11.49 -20.05
C PRO A 203 3.81 10.02 -20.45
N ASP A 204 4.63 9.25 -19.76
CA ASP A 204 4.79 7.81 -20.02
C ASP A 204 3.51 7.03 -19.72
N TYR A 205 2.77 7.43 -18.70
CA TYR A 205 1.48 6.88 -18.38
C TYR A 205 0.43 7.16 -19.46
N LEU A 206 0.43 8.39 -20.00
CA LEU A 206 -0.49 8.78 -21.07
C LEU A 206 -0.19 8.09 -22.40
N VAL A 207 1.06 7.97 -22.77
CA VAL A 207 1.46 7.46 -24.08
C VAL A 207 1.40 5.94 -24.14
N GLY A 208 1.75 5.27 -23.08
CA GLY A 208 1.78 3.81 -23.00
C GLY A 208 0.42 3.18 -22.67
N PRO A 209 0.17 2.91 -21.39
CA PRO A 209 -1.01 2.17 -20.96
C PRO A 209 -2.33 2.88 -21.25
N ALA A 210 -2.35 4.21 -21.14
CA ALA A 210 -3.54 5.02 -21.31
C ALA A 210 -4.07 5.01 -22.77
N THR A 211 -3.21 4.92 -23.75
CA THR A 211 -3.64 4.78 -25.14
C THR A 211 -4.05 3.35 -25.49
N GLY A 212 -3.92 2.41 -24.56
CA GLY A 212 -4.26 1.00 -24.76
C GLY A 212 -3.41 0.37 -25.86
N GLY A 213 -2.24 0.95 -26.15
CA GLY A 213 -1.43 0.54 -27.26
C GLY A 213 -0.94 -0.89 -27.11
N ALA A 214 -1.39 -1.77 -28.00
CA ALA A 214 -0.84 -3.12 -28.12
C ALA A 214 0.69 -3.11 -28.29
N ALA A 215 1.25 -1.97 -28.69
CA ALA A 215 2.68 -1.75 -28.77
C ALA A 215 3.39 -1.82 -27.41
N TRP A 216 2.68 -1.56 -26.32
CA TRP A 216 3.19 -1.69 -24.94
C TRP A 216 3.02 -3.09 -24.38
N ALA A 217 2.29 -3.97 -25.05
CA ALA A 217 1.97 -5.27 -24.53
C ALA A 217 3.16 -6.21 -24.46
N TRP A 218 3.88 -6.36 -25.55
CA TRP A 218 4.92 -7.38 -25.65
C TRP A 218 5.97 -6.99 -26.68
N GLY A 219 7.23 -7.11 -26.29
CA GLY A 219 8.34 -7.18 -27.24
C GLY A 219 8.94 -5.85 -27.68
N SER A 220 8.51 -4.70 -27.18
CA SER A 220 9.29 -3.48 -27.29
C SER A 220 10.17 -3.31 -26.06
N GLU A 221 11.37 -2.80 -26.23
CA GLU A 221 12.30 -2.51 -25.14
C GLU A 221 11.66 -1.53 -24.13
N ALA A 222 11.03 -0.46 -24.61
CA ALA A 222 10.34 0.52 -23.79
C ALA A 222 9.19 -0.09 -22.94
N ALA A 223 8.41 -1.02 -23.51
CA ALA A 223 7.37 -1.72 -22.75
C ALA A 223 7.97 -2.65 -21.69
N GLY A 224 9.08 -3.29 -21.98
CA GLY A 224 9.82 -4.14 -21.04
C GLY A 224 10.30 -3.34 -19.82
N ASP A 225 10.89 -2.19 -20.05
CA ASP A 225 11.37 -1.31 -18.98
C ASP A 225 10.23 -0.77 -18.14
N TYR A 226 9.14 -0.32 -18.75
CA TYR A 226 7.96 0.18 -18.06
C TYR A 226 7.34 -0.87 -17.13
N TRP A 227 7.11 -2.09 -17.63
CA TRP A 227 6.53 -3.16 -16.84
C TRP A 227 7.51 -3.76 -15.83
N GLY A 228 8.79 -3.82 -16.18
CA GLY A 228 9.85 -4.28 -15.28
C GLY A 228 10.01 -3.38 -14.06
N GLU A 229 9.90 -2.06 -14.22
CA GLU A 229 9.88 -1.09 -13.14
C GLU A 229 8.73 -1.36 -12.16
N ARG A 230 7.59 -1.81 -12.67
CA ARG A 230 6.34 -2.06 -11.95
C ARG A 230 6.11 -3.53 -11.57
N TYR A 231 7.17 -4.33 -11.54
CA TYR A 231 7.17 -5.70 -11.02
C TYR A 231 8.02 -5.75 -9.75
N PHE A 232 7.38 -6.00 -8.60
CA PHE A 232 8.01 -5.78 -7.30
C PHE A 232 8.59 -7.04 -6.67
N LEU A 233 8.01 -8.20 -6.94
CA LEU A 233 8.26 -9.43 -6.17
C LEU A 233 9.74 -9.84 -6.14
N ASP A 234 10.44 -9.83 -7.26
CA ASP A 234 11.84 -10.26 -7.30
C ASP A 234 12.71 -9.40 -6.39
N ARG A 235 12.52 -8.08 -6.43
CA ARG A 235 13.24 -7.14 -5.53
C ARG A 235 12.83 -7.31 -4.07
N VAL A 236 11.57 -7.65 -3.79
CA VAL A 236 11.12 -7.98 -2.43
C VAL A 236 11.85 -9.21 -1.92
N LEU A 237 11.91 -10.29 -2.72
CA LEU A 237 12.59 -11.53 -2.33
C LEU A 237 14.10 -11.34 -2.08
N GLU A 238 14.71 -10.37 -2.77
CA GLU A 238 16.13 -10.06 -2.62
C GLU A 238 16.43 -9.19 -1.39
N ASN A 239 15.54 -8.24 -1.07
CA ASN A 239 15.86 -7.14 -0.15
C ASN A 239 15.06 -7.14 1.14
N TYR A 240 13.88 -7.75 1.17
CA TYR A 240 12.97 -7.63 2.31
C TYR A 240 13.29 -8.63 3.41
N GLU A 241 13.45 -8.14 4.63
CA GLU A 241 13.73 -8.95 5.82
C GLU A 241 12.57 -8.99 6.83
N GLY A 242 11.46 -8.30 6.53
CA GLY A 242 10.27 -8.28 7.36
C GLY A 242 9.36 -9.49 7.12
N SER A 243 8.12 -9.38 7.57
CA SER A 243 7.09 -10.40 7.42
C SER A 243 5.95 -9.96 6.51
N VAL A 244 5.21 -10.92 5.96
CA VAL A 244 4.11 -10.68 5.03
C VAL A 244 2.84 -11.38 5.51
N TYR A 245 1.75 -10.64 5.64
CA TYR A 245 0.42 -11.21 5.79
C TYR A 245 -0.40 -10.97 4.51
N LEU A 246 -0.34 -11.92 3.59
CA LEU A 246 -1.01 -11.83 2.28
C LEU A 246 -2.47 -12.22 2.39
N ILE A 247 -3.36 -11.30 2.04
CA ILE A 247 -4.82 -11.49 2.09
C ILE A 247 -5.40 -11.36 0.68
N GLN A 248 -6.20 -12.35 0.27
CA GLN A 248 -6.82 -12.36 -1.06
C GLN A 248 -8.17 -13.05 -1.06
N GLY A 249 -9.17 -12.38 -1.62
CA GLY A 249 -10.43 -13.01 -1.98
C GLY A 249 -10.26 -13.87 -3.24
N MET A 250 -10.63 -15.13 -3.17
CA MET A 250 -10.47 -16.07 -4.30
C MET A 250 -11.54 -15.90 -5.37
N HIS A 251 -12.56 -15.08 -5.11
CA HIS A 251 -13.57 -14.65 -6.10
C HIS A 251 -13.34 -13.21 -6.58
N ASP A 252 -12.17 -12.64 -6.27
CA ASP A 252 -11.83 -11.30 -6.71
C ASP A 252 -11.73 -11.25 -8.24
N TRP A 253 -12.60 -10.46 -8.85
CA TRP A 253 -12.64 -10.24 -10.29
C TRP A 253 -11.94 -8.94 -10.70
N ASN A 254 -11.63 -8.08 -9.74
CA ASN A 254 -10.98 -6.81 -9.96
C ASN A 254 -9.45 -6.95 -9.94
N VAL A 255 -8.91 -7.47 -8.85
CA VAL A 255 -7.51 -7.91 -8.76
C VAL A 255 -7.49 -9.43 -8.65
N ASP A 256 -7.34 -10.08 -9.77
CA ASP A 256 -7.47 -11.52 -9.86
C ASP A 256 -6.49 -12.29 -8.96
N PRO A 257 -6.94 -13.37 -8.30
CA PRO A 257 -6.16 -14.06 -7.29
C PRO A 257 -5.05 -14.96 -7.85
N HIS A 258 -4.83 -15.00 -9.16
CA HIS A 258 -3.90 -15.93 -9.81
C HIS A 258 -2.45 -15.79 -9.33
N MET A 259 -2.05 -14.61 -8.85
CA MET A 259 -0.70 -14.38 -8.31
C MET A 259 -0.57 -14.71 -6.81
N ALA A 260 -1.68 -14.81 -6.07
CA ALA A 260 -1.64 -14.91 -4.62
C ALA A 260 -0.92 -16.18 -4.12
N ILE A 261 -1.34 -17.34 -4.59
CA ILE A 261 -0.72 -18.62 -4.19
C ILE A 261 0.73 -18.75 -4.69
N PRO A 262 1.06 -18.44 -5.97
CA PRO A 262 2.45 -18.44 -6.39
C PRO A 262 3.34 -17.51 -5.57
N THR A 263 2.85 -16.34 -5.20
CA THR A 263 3.61 -15.38 -4.40
C THR A 263 3.92 -15.88 -3.01
N ILE A 264 2.93 -16.42 -2.29
CA ILE A 264 3.18 -16.91 -0.93
C ILE A 264 4.15 -18.11 -0.93
N ASN A 265 4.09 -18.95 -1.95
CA ASN A 265 5.05 -20.04 -2.10
C ASN A 265 6.48 -19.51 -2.32
N ARG A 266 6.64 -18.48 -3.14
CA ARG A 266 7.94 -17.85 -3.36
C ARG A 266 8.49 -17.16 -2.10
N LEU A 267 7.63 -16.59 -1.26
CA LEU A 267 8.04 -16.04 0.03
C LEU A 267 8.57 -17.14 0.95
N TYR A 268 7.89 -18.29 1.02
CA TYR A 268 8.36 -19.43 1.80
C TYR A 268 9.69 -19.99 1.26
N ASP A 269 9.84 -20.11 -0.06
CA ASP A 269 11.07 -20.57 -0.69
C ASP A 269 12.27 -19.62 -0.43
N ALA A 270 11.99 -18.35 -0.17
CA ALA A 270 12.98 -17.32 0.18
C ALA A 270 13.19 -17.16 1.70
N ASP A 271 12.62 -18.04 2.54
CA ASP A 271 12.67 -17.96 4.00
C ASP A 271 12.12 -16.62 4.57
N ILE A 272 11.21 -15.97 3.86
CA ILE A 272 10.48 -14.80 4.36
C ILE A 272 9.30 -15.31 5.19
N GLU A 273 9.20 -14.81 6.44
CA GLU A 273 8.06 -15.10 7.29
C GLU A 273 6.76 -14.63 6.65
N ALA A 274 5.85 -15.55 6.36
CA ALA A 274 4.61 -15.21 5.67
C ALA A 274 3.41 -15.98 6.23
N LYS A 275 2.25 -15.30 6.22
CA LYS A 275 0.93 -15.85 6.52
C LYS A 275 0.00 -15.54 5.35
N GLY A 276 -0.80 -16.50 4.91
CA GLY A 276 -1.83 -16.32 3.89
C GLY A 276 -3.22 -16.41 4.48
N LEU A 277 -4.11 -15.52 4.08
CA LEU A 277 -5.54 -15.60 4.34
C LEU A 277 -6.28 -15.54 3.00
N PHE A 278 -6.74 -16.68 2.53
CA PHE A 278 -7.46 -16.83 1.28
C PHE A 278 -8.87 -17.32 1.57
N GLY A 279 -9.87 -16.62 1.04
CA GLY A 279 -11.25 -16.95 1.35
C GLY A 279 -12.20 -16.70 0.18
N GLN A 280 -13.47 -17.06 0.39
CA GLN A 280 -14.51 -17.02 -0.64
C GLN A 280 -15.23 -15.67 -0.67
N TRP A 281 -14.46 -14.59 -0.71
CA TRP A 281 -14.95 -13.24 -0.96
C TRP A 281 -14.35 -12.68 -2.25
N ASP A 282 -14.90 -11.60 -2.71
CA ASP A 282 -14.46 -10.87 -3.90
C ASP A 282 -13.43 -9.78 -3.55
N HIS A 283 -13.47 -8.63 -4.22
CA HIS A 283 -12.54 -7.51 -4.01
C HIS A 283 -12.87 -6.74 -2.73
N ASP A 284 -12.78 -7.42 -1.56
CA ASP A 284 -13.15 -6.83 -0.28
C ASP A 284 -12.31 -7.34 0.89
N TYR A 285 -12.67 -6.87 2.08
CA TYR A 285 -12.04 -7.26 3.34
C TYR A 285 -12.62 -8.58 3.88
N PRO A 286 -11.84 -9.37 4.63
CA PRO A 286 -12.27 -10.69 5.09
C PRO A 286 -13.48 -10.70 6.01
N ASP A 287 -13.76 -9.61 6.73
CA ASP A 287 -14.79 -9.49 7.75
C ASP A 287 -16.04 -8.74 7.29
N ARG A 288 -16.05 -8.20 6.09
CA ARG A 288 -17.21 -7.44 5.61
C ARG A 288 -18.34 -8.37 5.16
N PRO A 289 -19.50 -8.32 5.83
CA PRO A 289 -20.62 -9.18 5.47
C PRO A 289 -21.35 -8.73 4.20
N GLN A 290 -21.20 -7.45 3.81
CA GLN A 290 -21.85 -6.87 2.63
C GLN A 290 -20.87 -6.13 1.77
N GLN A 291 -21.07 -6.21 0.45
CA GLN A 291 -20.35 -5.46 -0.53
C GLN A 291 -21.17 -5.00 -1.69
N MET A 292 -20.63 -4.01 -2.37
CA MET A 292 -21.18 -3.51 -3.60
C MET A 292 -21.29 -4.61 -4.69
N TYR A 293 -20.38 -5.56 -4.68
CA TYR A 293 -20.25 -6.62 -5.69
C TYR A 293 -20.83 -7.96 -5.25
N ASP A 294 -21.17 -8.10 -3.97
CA ASP A 294 -21.81 -9.29 -3.45
C ASP A 294 -23.33 -9.33 -3.74
N ARG A 295 -23.70 -8.65 -4.77
CA ARG A 295 -25.03 -8.71 -5.36
C ARG A 295 -25.07 -9.81 -6.39
N SER A 296 -24.77 -11.04 -5.99
CA SER A 296 -25.19 -12.17 -6.81
C SER A 296 -26.68 -12.04 -7.01
N ALA A 297 -27.15 -12.26 -8.23
CA ALA A 297 -28.53 -12.04 -8.64
C ALA A 297 -29.58 -12.78 -7.77
N ASP A 298 -29.14 -13.65 -6.91
CA ASP A 298 -29.91 -14.48 -6.01
C ASP A 298 -29.68 -14.19 -4.51
N GLY A 299 -28.98 -13.09 -4.18
CA GLY A 299 -28.72 -12.71 -2.79
C GLY A 299 -27.81 -13.67 -2.03
N ARG A 300 -27.09 -14.52 -2.73
CA ARG A 300 -26.09 -15.40 -2.15
C ARG A 300 -24.74 -14.71 -2.16
N GLY A 301 -24.03 -14.81 -1.17
CA GLY A 301 -22.73 -14.28 -0.93
C GLY A 301 -22.46 -14.41 0.55
N ARG A 302 -21.70 -13.51 1.10
CA ARG A 302 -21.33 -13.55 2.53
C ARG A 302 -22.53 -13.40 3.45
N GLU A 303 -23.59 -12.71 3.05
CA GLU A 303 -24.82 -12.61 3.83
C GLU A 303 -25.52 -13.96 3.98
N ALA A 304 -25.47 -14.78 2.93
CA ALA A 304 -26.07 -16.12 2.96
C ALA A 304 -25.16 -17.17 3.62
N PHE A 305 -23.84 -16.91 3.65
CA PHE A 305 -22.84 -17.85 4.17
C PHE A 305 -21.87 -17.11 5.10
N PRO A 306 -22.32 -16.65 6.26
CA PRO A 306 -21.48 -15.87 7.20
C PRO A 306 -20.26 -16.64 7.70
N GLU A 307 -20.28 -17.97 7.68
CA GLU A 307 -19.14 -18.82 8.01
C GLU A 307 -17.98 -18.73 7.02
N MET A 308 -18.20 -18.14 5.84
CA MET A 308 -17.16 -17.93 4.85
C MET A 308 -16.35 -16.64 5.06
N VAL A 309 -16.75 -15.80 6.01
CA VAL A 309 -16.07 -14.57 6.37
C VAL A 309 -15.33 -14.73 7.69
N ARG A 310 -14.36 -13.85 7.90
CA ARG A 310 -13.56 -13.80 9.13
C ARG A 310 -14.00 -12.59 9.95
N MET A 311 -15.08 -12.76 10.72
CA MET A 311 -15.60 -11.70 11.59
C MET A 311 -14.63 -11.27 12.69
N ASP A 312 -13.64 -12.10 12.99
CA ASP A 312 -12.55 -11.87 13.94
C ASP A 312 -11.32 -11.23 13.30
N TRP A 313 -11.38 -10.82 12.04
CA TRP A 313 -10.21 -10.36 11.29
C TRP A 313 -9.52 -9.13 11.91
N MET A 314 -10.27 -8.16 12.43
CA MET A 314 -9.67 -6.99 13.07
C MET A 314 -8.90 -7.38 14.35
N GLN A 315 -9.40 -8.38 15.10
CA GLN A 315 -8.68 -8.94 16.23
C GLN A 315 -7.41 -9.68 15.78
N ASP A 316 -7.49 -10.47 14.72
CA ASP A 316 -6.34 -11.16 14.11
C ASP A 316 -5.28 -10.16 13.61
N LEU A 317 -5.68 -9.02 13.05
CA LEU A 317 -4.77 -7.93 12.67
C LEU A 317 -4.10 -7.29 13.89
N LEU A 318 -4.87 -7.01 14.93
CA LEU A 318 -4.33 -6.44 16.16
C LEU A 318 -3.26 -7.37 16.77
N GLU A 319 -3.52 -8.67 16.80
CA GLU A 319 -2.56 -9.67 17.27
C GLU A 319 -1.31 -9.71 16.40
N TRP A 320 -1.47 -9.70 15.07
CA TRP A 320 -0.37 -9.67 14.11
C TRP A 320 0.52 -8.44 14.32
N PHE A 321 -0.06 -7.25 14.34
CA PHE A 321 0.70 -6.01 14.53
C PHE A 321 1.32 -5.92 15.92
N THR A 322 0.63 -6.35 16.96
CA THR A 322 1.17 -6.37 18.33
C THR A 322 2.40 -7.27 18.41
N CYS A 323 2.31 -8.47 17.86
CA CYS A 323 3.42 -9.41 17.85
C CYS A 323 4.65 -8.87 17.10
N LEU A 324 4.45 -8.27 15.94
CA LEU A 324 5.55 -7.89 15.06
C LEU A 324 6.09 -6.49 15.28
N LEU A 325 5.24 -5.54 15.66
CA LEU A 325 5.65 -4.14 15.79
C LEU A 325 6.10 -3.77 17.21
N TYR A 326 5.66 -4.51 18.24
CA TYR A 326 6.06 -4.28 19.62
C TYR A 326 7.15 -5.24 20.11
N THR A 327 7.13 -6.50 19.67
CA THR A 327 7.96 -7.56 20.25
C THR A 327 9.07 -8.08 19.36
N SER A 328 8.94 -7.92 18.05
CA SER A 328 9.98 -8.35 17.12
C SER A 328 11.14 -7.34 17.10
N PRO A 329 12.39 -7.80 17.06
CA PRO A 329 13.52 -6.93 16.77
C PRO A 329 13.32 -6.31 15.40
N SER A 330 13.74 -5.04 15.25
CA SER A 330 13.68 -4.35 13.96
C SER A 330 14.49 -5.13 12.90
N PRO A 331 14.23 -4.94 11.60
CA PRO A 331 15.06 -5.53 10.55
C PRO A 331 16.56 -5.23 10.73
N ARG A 332 16.90 -4.07 11.28
CA ARG A 332 18.27 -3.67 11.63
C ARG A 332 18.87 -4.59 12.68
N ASP A 333 18.11 -4.94 13.71
CA ASP A 333 18.58 -5.84 14.77
C ASP A 333 18.78 -7.26 14.24
N LYS A 334 17.89 -7.70 13.35
CA LYS A 334 18.02 -9.00 12.65
C LYS A 334 19.29 -9.06 11.78
N ARG A 335 19.66 -7.98 11.08
CA ARG A 335 20.91 -7.91 10.31
C ARG A 335 22.15 -8.00 11.21
N GLN A 336 22.16 -7.30 12.31
CA GLN A 336 23.28 -7.35 13.26
C GLN A 336 23.49 -8.76 13.85
N SER A 337 22.39 -9.49 14.11
CA SER A 337 22.48 -10.86 14.63
C SER A 337 22.95 -11.90 13.61
N ARG A 338 22.84 -11.60 12.31
CA ARG A 338 23.30 -12.48 11.22
C ARG A 338 24.74 -12.22 10.77
N MET A 339 25.37 -11.14 11.23
CA MET A 339 26.79 -10.93 10.95
C MET A 339 27.63 -11.98 11.67
N PRO A 340 28.51 -12.73 10.97
CA PRO A 340 29.41 -13.64 11.64
C PRO A 340 30.23 -12.87 12.67
N SER A 341 30.29 -13.35 13.89
CA SER A 341 31.24 -12.83 14.84
C SER A 341 32.63 -13.00 14.20
N SER A 342 33.27 -11.89 13.86
CA SER A 342 34.64 -11.89 13.37
C SER A 342 35.52 -12.57 14.44
N ALA A 343 35.90 -13.79 14.13
CA ALA A 343 36.91 -14.52 14.87
C ALA A 343 38.31 -13.96 14.56
#